data_79fc851e08b1f54cc2f437b8a28927d1
#
_entry.id   79fc851e08b1f54cc2f437b8a28927d1
#
_cell.length_a   1.000
_cell.length_b   1.000
_cell.length_c   1.000
_cell.angle_alpha   90.00
_cell.angle_beta   90.00
_cell.angle_gamma   90.00
#
_symmetry.space_group_name_H-M   'P 1'
#
loop_
_entity.id
_entity.type
_entity.pdbx_description
1 polymer ?
#
loop_
_entity_poly.entity_id
_entity_poly.type
_entity_poly.pdbx_seq_one_letter_code
_entity_poly.pdbx_strand_id
1 'polypeptide(L)'
;MGYSIVNILGGLLIVTSTMVVVSKNIKHAIRWYVVQSLVLVGLLATLGATTGAQELLMWAGSAFITKVVLVPYILNRAYKKMGEPSDASLKAGLKPAWAICIIAVEVAICFAVVTQISLPTAEVATPALAISFAHFFVGLTCIISQRNIMKQIFGYCLMENGSHVTLALLAPTAPEIIEIGIATDAIFAVIIMSIVVRRIWDDSHSLDARDLSELRG
;
A
#
# COMPACT_ATOMS: atom_id res chain seq x y z
N MET A 1 21.39 13.06 -9.89
CA MET A 1 20.07 13.34 -10.49
C MET A 1 19.07 12.21 -10.25
N GLY A 2 19.43 10.94 -10.46
CA GLY A 2 18.52 9.79 -10.25
C GLY A 2 17.96 9.65 -8.83
N TYR A 3 18.81 9.73 -7.81
CA TYR A 3 18.34 9.65 -6.40
C TYR A 3 17.44 10.82 -5.98
N SER A 4 17.59 12.01 -6.59
CA SER A 4 16.66 13.12 -6.33
C SER A 4 15.25 12.78 -6.85
N ILE A 5 15.16 12.09 -7.99
CA ILE A 5 13.89 11.63 -8.55
C ILE A 5 13.30 10.52 -7.66
N VAL A 6 14.11 9.57 -7.17
CA VAL A 6 13.68 8.51 -6.23
C VAL A 6 13.10 9.12 -4.97
N ASN A 7 13.74 10.13 -4.39
CA ASN A 7 13.25 10.81 -3.19
C ASN A 7 11.93 11.57 -3.44
N ILE A 8 11.77 12.21 -4.61
CA ILE A 8 10.52 12.88 -5.02
C ILE A 8 9.38 11.84 -5.18
N LEU A 9 9.65 10.73 -5.88
CA LEU A 9 8.68 9.65 -6.06
C LEU A 9 8.30 9.02 -4.71
N GLY A 10 9.25 8.89 -3.78
CA GLY A 10 8.98 8.50 -2.40
C GLY A 10 7.97 9.43 -1.73
N GLY A 11 8.18 10.74 -1.81
CA GLY A 11 7.22 11.73 -1.29
C GLY A 11 5.83 11.59 -1.93
N LEU A 12 5.76 11.36 -3.24
CA LEU A 12 4.50 11.12 -3.95
C LEU A 12 3.81 9.82 -3.48
N LEU A 13 4.57 8.79 -3.07
CA LEU A 13 3.98 7.58 -2.48
C LEU A 13 3.19 7.90 -1.23
N ILE A 14 3.71 8.72 -0.31
CA ILE A 14 2.99 9.12 0.92
C ILE A 14 1.73 9.89 0.57
N VAL A 15 1.80 10.86 -0.35
CA VAL A 15 0.64 11.65 -0.76
C VAL A 15 -0.44 10.76 -1.36
N THR A 16 -0.08 9.89 -2.30
CA THR A 16 -1.04 9.02 -2.98
C THR A 16 -1.61 7.96 -2.04
N SER A 17 -0.82 7.42 -1.11
CA SER A 17 -1.28 6.49 -0.07
C SER A 17 -2.25 7.16 0.91
N THR A 18 -1.94 8.40 1.31
CA THR A 18 -2.86 9.20 2.13
C THR A 18 -4.20 9.36 1.43
N MET A 19 -4.21 9.60 0.10
CA MET A 19 -5.45 9.69 -0.67
C MET A 19 -6.23 8.38 -0.69
N VAL A 20 -5.57 7.21 -0.70
CA VAL A 20 -6.24 5.91 -0.53
C VAL A 20 -6.90 5.83 0.85
N VAL A 21 -6.16 6.17 1.91
CA VAL A 21 -6.65 6.06 3.30
C VAL A 21 -7.84 6.98 3.55
N VAL A 22 -7.79 8.24 3.12
CA VAL A 22 -8.85 9.24 3.38
C VAL A 22 -10.02 9.15 2.42
N SER A 23 -9.91 8.40 1.32
CA SER A 23 -10.99 8.22 0.35
C SER A 23 -12.24 7.66 1.02
N LYS A 24 -13.38 8.33 0.88
CA LYS A 24 -14.66 7.87 1.44
C LYS A 24 -15.32 6.79 0.58
N ASN A 25 -15.04 6.77 -0.71
CA ASN A 25 -15.64 5.87 -1.69
C ASN A 25 -14.63 4.80 -2.11
N ILE A 26 -15.05 3.52 -2.17
CA ILE A 26 -14.19 2.40 -2.58
C ILE A 26 -13.68 2.57 -4.02
N LYS A 27 -14.51 3.05 -4.94
CA LYS A 27 -14.05 3.29 -6.32
C LYS A 27 -12.94 4.35 -6.39
N HIS A 28 -13.04 5.40 -5.57
CA HIS A 28 -11.96 6.40 -5.46
C HIS A 28 -10.72 5.81 -4.81
N ALA A 29 -10.87 4.97 -3.76
CA ALA A 29 -9.74 4.28 -3.15
C ALA A 29 -9.03 3.37 -4.17
N ILE A 30 -9.76 2.61 -5.00
CA ILE A 30 -9.19 1.80 -6.09
C ILE A 30 -8.39 2.68 -7.06
N ARG A 31 -8.94 3.81 -7.50
CA ARG A 31 -8.26 4.72 -8.44
C ARG A 31 -6.98 5.30 -7.83
N TRP A 32 -7.03 5.77 -6.59
CA TRP A 32 -5.86 6.28 -5.90
C TRP A 32 -4.81 5.20 -5.66
N TYR A 33 -5.24 3.96 -5.39
CA TYR A 33 -4.33 2.82 -5.29
C TYR A 33 -3.61 2.53 -6.62
N VAL A 34 -4.31 2.61 -7.76
CA VAL A 34 -3.69 2.49 -9.09
C VAL A 34 -2.64 3.59 -9.29
N VAL A 35 -2.95 4.85 -8.97
CA VAL A 35 -2.00 5.97 -9.07
C VAL A 35 -0.79 5.73 -8.16
N GLN A 36 -1.02 5.32 -6.91
CA GLN A 36 0.04 4.99 -5.96
C GLN A 36 0.93 3.86 -6.48
N SER A 37 0.33 2.80 -7.04
CA SER A 37 1.09 1.68 -7.62
C SER A 37 1.89 2.08 -8.85
N LEU A 38 1.41 3.01 -9.67
CA LEU A 38 2.17 3.58 -10.79
C LEU A 38 3.38 4.39 -10.29
N VAL A 39 3.22 5.16 -9.20
CA VAL A 39 4.34 5.86 -8.56
C VAL A 39 5.38 4.87 -8.03
N LEU A 40 4.93 3.76 -7.41
CA LEU A 40 5.80 2.67 -6.96
C LEU A 40 6.62 2.09 -8.13
N VAL A 41 5.96 1.73 -9.23
CA VAL A 41 6.62 1.21 -10.44
C VAL A 41 7.64 2.20 -10.98
N GLY A 42 7.28 3.49 -11.04
CA GLY A 42 8.19 4.57 -11.46
C GLY A 42 9.41 4.68 -10.53
N LEU A 43 9.22 4.52 -9.22
CA LEU A 43 10.31 4.53 -8.23
C LEU A 43 11.26 3.35 -8.46
N LEU A 44 10.73 2.12 -8.58
CA LEU A 44 11.54 0.91 -8.82
C LEU A 44 12.32 1.02 -10.14
N ALA A 45 11.66 1.47 -11.22
CA ALA A 45 12.31 1.66 -12.53
C ALA A 45 13.41 2.72 -12.46
N THR A 46 13.18 3.85 -11.77
CA THR A 46 14.18 4.92 -11.61
C THR A 46 15.34 4.44 -10.75
N LEU A 47 15.06 3.68 -9.69
CA LEU A 47 16.09 3.12 -8.84
C LEU A 47 16.96 2.13 -9.63
N GLY A 48 16.34 1.21 -10.39
CA GLY A 48 17.04 0.27 -11.25
C GLY A 48 17.92 0.97 -12.29
N ALA A 49 17.39 1.99 -12.95
CA ALA A 49 18.18 2.80 -13.92
C ALA A 49 19.33 3.58 -13.26
N THR A 50 19.16 3.99 -12.00
CA THR A 50 20.19 4.76 -11.27
C THR A 50 21.30 3.87 -10.71
N THR A 51 20.94 2.68 -10.23
CA THR A 51 21.88 1.70 -9.64
C THR A 51 22.50 0.77 -10.70
N GLY A 52 21.91 0.70 -11.89
CA GLY A 52 22.27 -0.27 -12.92
C GLY A 52 21.80 -1.70 -12.62
N ALA A 53 20.94 -1.88 -11.59
CA ALA A 53 20.40 -3.18 -11.20
C ALA A 53 19.25 -3.58 -12.13
N GLN A 54 19.49 -4.56 -13.00
CA GLN A 54 18.49 -5.07 -13.96
C GLN A 54 17.34 -5.76 -13.21
N GLU A 55 17.60 -6.36 -12.07
CA GLU A 55 16.63 -7.01 -11.20
C GLU A 55 15.50 -6.04 -10.82
N LEU A 56 15.82 -4.80 -10.49
CA LEU A 56 14.82 -3.79 -10.14
C LEU A 56 13.94 -3.37 -11.33
N LEU A 57 14.45 -3.44 -12.56
CA LEU A 57 13.62 -3.20 -13.74
C LEU A 57 12.61 -4.35 -13.95
N MET A 58 13.01 -5.57 -13.67
CA MET A 58 12.12 -6.73 -13.68
C MET A 58 11.09 -6.65 -12.55
N TRP A 59 11.51 -6.22 -11.35
CA TRP A 59 10.60 -5.93 -10.24
C TRP A 59 9.57 -4.85 -10.60
N ALA A 60 9.98 -3.79 -11.32
CA ALA A 60 9.06 -2.77 -11.81
C ALA A 60 8.01 -3.35 -12.78
N GLY A 61 8.43 -4.24 -13.67
CA GLY A 61 7.54 -4.95 -14.59
C GLY A 61 6.54 -5.88 -13.88
N SER A 62 7.03 -6.68 -12.94
CA SER A 62 6.20 -7.56 -12.10
C SER A 62 5.20 -6.73 -11.27
N ALA A 63 5.68 -5.68 -10.59
CA ALA A 63 4.83 -4.78 -9.80
C ALA A 63 3.77 -4.07 -10.66
N PHE A 64 4.07 -3.73 -11.92
CA PHE A 64 3.07 -3.17 -12.82
C PHE A 64 1.93 -4.18 -13.06
N ILE A 65 2.27 -5.41 -13.41
CA ILE A 65 1.25 -6.44 -13.68
C ILE A 65 0.44 -6.74 -12.42
N THR A 66 1.09 -6.94 -11.28
CA THR A 66 0.44 -7.38 -10.04
C THR A 66 -0.32 -6.24 -9.36
N LYS A 67 0.31 -5.09 -9.15
CA LYS A 67 -0.21 -4.00 -8.31
C LYS A 67 -1.03 -2.97 -9.08
N VAL A 68 -0.70 -2.72 -10.36
CA VAL A 68 -1.46 -1.76 -11.18
C VAL A 68 -2.64 -2.41 -11.87
N VAL A 69 -2.52 -3.70 -12.27
CA VAL A 69 -3.56 -4.39 -13.04
C VAL A 69 -4.32 -5.41 -12.19
N LEU A 70 -3.64 -6.43 -11.64
CA LEU A 70 -4.32 -7.58 -11.01
C LEU A 70 -5.02 -7.21 -9.70
N VAL A 71 -4.34 -6.56 -8.78
CA VAL A 71 -4.93 -6.20 -7.48
C VAL A 71 -6.15 -5.29 -7.64
N PRO A 72 -6.10 -4.17 -8.39
CA PRO A 72 -7.28 -3.34 -8.63
C PRO A 72 -8.41 -4.09 -9.35
N TYR A 73 -8.07 -4.99 -10.27
CA TYR A 73 -9.06 -5.81 -10.95
C TYR A 73 -9.80 -6.73 -9.97
N ILE A 74 -9.06 -7.44 -9.10
CA ILE A 74 -9.64 -8.34 -8.07
C ILE A 74 -10.55 -7.55 -7.14
N LEU A 75 -10.07 -6.42 -6.61
CA LEU A 75 -10.83 -5.58 -5.67
C LEU A 75 -12.08 -4.99 -6.33
N ASN A 76 -11.98 -4.50 -7.55
CA ASN A 76 -13.14 -3.97 -8.29
C ASN A 76 -14.16 -5.06 -8.61
N ARG A 77 -13.69 -6.27 -8.97
CA ARG A 77 -14.55 -7.43 -9.19
C ARG A 77 -15.28 -7.85 -7.91
N ALA A 78 -14.57 -7.88 -6.77
CA ALA A 78 -15.17 -8.20 -5.47
C ALA A 78 -16.24 -7.17 -5.11
N TYR A 79 -15.94 -5.88 -5.24
CA TYR A 79 -16.85 -4.78 -4.96
C TYR A 79 -18.13 -4.83 -5.83
N LYS A 80 -17.97 -5.08 -7.14
CA LYS A 80 -19.12 -5.25 -8.04
C LYS A 80 -19.98 -6.44 -7.70
N LYS A 81 -19.38 -7.57 -7.29
CA LYS A 81 -20.14 -8.77 -6.89
C LYS A 81 -20.96 -8.59 -5.62
N MET A 82 -20.59 -7.66 -4.76
CA MET A 82 -21.38 -7.27 -3.57
C MET A 82 -22.52 -6.30 -3.88
N GLY A 83 -22.77 -5.96 -5.16
CA GLY A 83 -23.80 -5.01 -5.56
C GLY A 83 -23.40 -3.55 -5.35
N GLU A 84 -22.10 -3.26 -5.27
CA GLU A 84 -21.55 -1.90 -5.07
C GLU A 84 -22.19 -1.21 -3.85
N PRO A 85 -21.91 -1.70 -2.62
CA PRO A 85 -22.51 -1.15 -1.40
C PRO A 85 -22.43 0.39 -1.36
N SER A 86 -23.52 1.02 -0.94
CA SER A 86 -23.59 2.49 -0.91
C SER A 86 -22.56 3.07 0.08
N ASP A 87 -22.06 4.26 -0.21
CA ASP A 87 -21.10 4.97 0.66
C ASP A 87 -21.62 5.18 2.10
N ALA A 88 -22.94 5.14 2.31
CA ALA A 88 -23.57 5.24 3.62
C ALA A 88 -23.26 4.04 4.52
N SER A 89 -22.98 2.86 3.94
CA SER A 89 -22.53 1.66 4.67
C SER A 89 -21.03 1.69 5.00
N LEU A 90 -20.30 2.66 4.47
CA LEU A 90 -18.85 2.82 4.61
C LEU A 90 -18.53 3.79 5.76
N LYS A 91 -18.81 3.39 6.99
CA LYS A 91 -18.45 4.21 8.16
C LYS A 91 -16.93 4.36 8.25
N ALA A 92 -16.43 5.59 8.15
CA ALA A 92 -15.03 5.86 8.39
C ALA A 92 -14.69 5.63 9.87
N GLY A 93 -13.61 4.93 10.16
CA GLY A 93 -13.14 4.75 11.53
C GLY A 93 -12.63 6.06 12.13
N LEU A 94 -11.77 6.76 11.39
CA LEU A 94 -11.19 8.05 11.77
C LEU A 94 -11.64 9.17 10.81
N LYS A 95 -11.79 10.39 11.36
CA LYS A 95 -11.97 11.58 10.52
C LYS A 95 -10.72 11.78 9.65
N PRO A 96 -10.87 12.21 8.38
CA PRO A 96 -9.73 12.39 7.47
C PRO A 96 -8.61 13.28 8.04
N ALA A 97 -8.95 14.34 8.78
CA ALA A 97 -7.98 15.22 9.40
C ALA A 97 -7.08 14.48 10.41
N TRP A 98 -7.66 13.60 11.24
CA TRP A 98 -6.88 12.80 12.20
C TRP A 98 -5.98 11.78 11.51
N ALA A 99 -6.47 11.15 10.44
CA ALA A 99 -5.64 10.24 9.65
C ALA A 99 -4.42 10.96 9.06
N ILE A 100 -4.61 12.16 8.51
CA ILE A 100 -3.50 12.98 7.98
C ILE A 100 -2.51 13.36 9.10
N CYS A 101 -3.00 13.76 10.29
CA CYS A 101 -2.13 14.07 11.41
C CYS A 101 -1.29 12.87 11.87
N ILE A 102 -1.89 11.68 11.96
CA ILE A 102 -1.19 10.46 12.33
C ILE A 102 -0.12 10.14 11.28
N ILE A 103 -0.45 10.17 10.00
CA ILE A 103 0.50 9.93 8.90
C ILE A 103 1.67 10.93 8.95
N ALA A 104 1.40 12.20 9.22
CA ALA A 104 2.46 13.20 9.34
C ALA A 104 3.41 12.89 10.52
N VAL A 105 2.88 12.42 11.64
CA VAL A 105 3.67 11.99 12.81
C VAL A 105 4.49 10.72 12.46
N GLU A 106 3.88 9.73 11.78
CA GLU A 106 4.58 8.52 11.31
C GLU A 106 5.77 8.87 10.41
N VAL A 107 5.56 9.77 9.45
CA VAL A 107 6.63 10.25 8.56
C VAL A 107 7.75 10.91 9.38
N ALA A 108 7.40 11.80 10.32
CA ALA A 108 8.39 12.50 11.15
C ALA A 108 9.21 11.50 12.01
N ILE A 109 8.55 10.52 12.62
CA ILE A 109 9.21 9.47 13.42
C ILE A 109 10.14 8.64 12.53
N CYS A 110 9.68 8.19 11.35
CA CYS A 110 10.51 7.41 10.44
C CYS A 110 11.76 8.18 9.99
N PHE A 111 11.62 9.46 9.68
CA PHE A 111 12.78 10.31 9.38
C PHE A 111 13.72 10.42 10.58
N ALA A 112 13.21 10.69 11.78
CA ALA A 112 14.02 10.81 12.98
C ALA A 112 14.80 9.53 13.30
N VAL A 113 14.22 8.35 13.06
CA VAL A 113 14.85 7.05 13.30
C VAL A 113 15.88 6.74 12.22
N VAL A 114 15.49 6.83 10.94
CA VAL A 114 16.34 6.42 9.82
C VAL A 114 17.59 7.28 9.69
N THR A 115 17.50 8.59 10.00
CA THR A 115 18.67 9.49 9.98
C THR A 115 19.71 9.19 11.06
N GLN A 116 19.37 8.39 12.07
CA GLN A 116 20.33 7.95 13.12
C GLN A 116 21.01 6.63 12.78
N ILE A 117 20.55 5.94 11.74
CA ILE A 117 21.10 4.64 11.32
C ILE A 117 22.03 4.87 10.13
N SER A 118 23.31 4.59 10.29
CA SER A 118 24.25 4.59 9.17
C SER A 118 24.10 3.31 8.36
N LEU A 119 23.46 3.41 7.20
CA LEU A 119 23.30 2.31 6.24
C LEU A 119 24.15 2.61 5.00
N PRO A 120 25.36 2.03 4.87
CA PRO A 120 26.29 2.35 3.78
C PRO A 120 25.68 2.17 2.37
N THR A 121 24.76 1.22 2.24
CA THR A 121 24.07 0.92 0.97
C THR A 121 22.98 1.92 0.61
N ALA A 122 22.47 2.68 1.57
CA ALA A 122 21.30 3.56 1.39
C ALA A 122 21.56 5.03 1.74
N GLU A 123 22.81 5.43 2.02
CA GLU A 123 23.12 6.81 2.44
C GLU A 123 22.55 7.89 1.51
N VAL A 124 22.66 7.69 0.19
CA VAL A 124 22.18 8.66 -0.82
C VAL A 124 20.65 8.63 -0.95
N ALA A 125 20.01 7.54 -0.53
CA ALA A 125 18.57 7.32 -0.62
C ALA A 125 17.89 7.35 0.77
N THR A 126 18.57 7.86 1.80
CA THR A 126 18.03 7.95 3.18
C THR A 126 16.62 8.54 3.25
N PRO A 127 16.27 9.63 2.54
CA PRO A 127 14.91 10.14 2.53
C PRO A 127 13.89 9.14 1.96
N ALA A 128 14.22 8.47 0.84
CA ALA A 128 13.34 7.46 0.25
C ALA A 128 13.16 6.25 1.18
N LEU A 129 14.22 5.87 1.92
CA LEU A 129 14.15 4.79 2.91
C LEU A 129 13.26 5.17 4.10
N ALA A 130 13.40 6.37 4.65
CA ALA A 130 12.52 6.86 5.71
C ALA A 130 11.05 6.88 5.26
N ILE A 131 10.81 7.31 4.02
CA ILE A 131 9.49 7.34 3.40
C ILE A 131 8.94 5.92 3.18
N SER A 132 9.78 4.94 2.81
CA SER A 132 9.32 3.57 2.61
C SER A 132 8.85 2.92 3.92
N PHE A 133 9.54 3.17 5.03
CA PHE A 133 9.08 2.78 6.37
C PHE A 133 7.78 3.50 6.76
N ALA A 134 7.72 4.82 6.52
CA ALA A 134 6.49 5.57 6.77
C ALA A 134 5.32 5.01 5.94
N HIS A 135 5.56 4.64 4.69
CA HIS A 135 4.54 4.03 3.82
C HIS A 135 4.03 2.70 4.38
N PHE A 136 4.91 1.86 4.93
CA PHE A 136 4.52 0.66 5.66
C PHE A 136 3.58 0.98 6.82
N PHE A 137 3.93 1.96 7.66
CA PHE A 137 3.10 2.36 8.81
C PHE A 137 1.78 3.00 8.38
N VAL A 138 1.75 3.77 7.29
CA VAL A 138 0.50 4.28 6.69
C VAL A 138 -0.44 3.13 6.34
N GLY A 139 0.08 2.03 5.76
CA GLY A 139 -0.70 0.84 5.50
C GLY A 139 -1.24 0.20 6.78
N LEU A 140 -0.41 0.05 7.80
CA LEU A 140 -0.79 -0.48 9.10
C LEU A 140 -1.85 0.41 9.78
N THR A 141 -1.64 1.72 9.79
CA THR A 141 -2.63 2.69 10.29
C THR A 141 -3.95 2.59 9.53
N CYS A 142 -3.92 2.37 8.21
CA CYS A 142 -5.14 2.12 7.44
C CYS A 142 -5.88 0.87 7.94
N ILE A 143 -5.17 -0.24 8.20
CA ILE A 143 -5.78 -1.47 8.72
C ILE A 143 -6.45 -1.21 10.08
N ILE A 144 -5.73 -0.60 11.01
CA ILE A 144 -6.17 -0.40 12.39
C ILE A 144 -7.29 0.64 12.49
N SER A 145 -7.19 1.72 11.72
CA SER A 145 -8.08 2.87 11.84
C SER A 145 -9.37 2.77 11.03
N GLN A 146 -9.38 1.95 9.99
CA GLN A 146 -10.56 1.82 9.13
C GLN A 146 -11.53 0.76 9.66
N ARG A 147 -12.78 1.16 9.84
CA ARG A 147 -13.87 0.23 10.21
C ARG A 147 -14.34 -0.62 9.04
N ASN A 148 -14.16 -0.11 7.82
CA ASN A 148 -14.55 -0.83 6.62
C ASN A 148 -13.52 -1.90 6.27
N ILE A 149 -13.96 -3.18 6.31
CA ILE A 149 -13.10 -4.34 6.04
C ILE A 149 -12.52 -4.35 4.62
N MET A 150 -13.23 -3.81 3.63
CA MET A 150 -12.69 -3.66 2.28
C MET A 150 -11.52 -2.64 2.24
N LYS A 151 -11.58 -1.59 3.06
CA LYS A 151 -10.49 -0.63 3.17
C LYS A 151 -9.27 -1.20 3.89
N GLN A 152 -9.46 -2.15 4.78
CA GLN A 152 -8.34 -2.84 5.44
C GLN A 152 -7.51 -3.64 4.42
N ILE A 153 -8.11 -4.14 3.33
CA ILE A 153 -7.37 -4.78 2.23
C ILE A 153 -6.43 -3.76 1.57
N PHE A 154 -6.88 -2.53 1.32
CA PHE A 154 -5.98 -1.49 0.80
C PHE A 154 -4.86 -1.19 1.78
N GLY A 155 -5.13 -1.17 3.09
CA GLY A 155 -4.10 -1.01 4.11
C GLY A 155 -3.02 -2.09 4.01
N TYR A 156 -3.42 -3.36 3.86
CA TYR A 156 -2.48 -4.46 3.62
C TYR A 156 -1.64 -4.22 2.35
N CYS A 157 -2.28 -3.86 1.24
CA CYS A 157 -1.57 -3.61 -0.01
C CYS A 157 -0.58 -2.43 0.10
N LEU A 158 -0.93 -1.37 0.84
CA LEU A 158 -0.02 -0.25 1.10
C LEU A 158 1.15 -0.67 1.98
N MET A 159 0.90 -1.44 3.04
CA MET A 159 1.93 -1.97 3.93
C MET A 159 2.95 -2.83 3.16
N GLU A 160 2.45 -3.74 2.32
CA GLU A 160 3.27 -4.59 1.47
C GLU A 160 4.08 -3.75 0.46
N ASN A 161 3.49 -2.72 -0.14
CA ASN A 161 4.20 -1.80 -1.04
C ASN A 161 5.34 -1.05 -0.33
N GLY A 162 5.14 -0.64 0.93
CA GLY A 162 6.19 -0.03 1.76
C GLY A 162 7.36 -0.98 2.00
N SER A 163 7.07 -2.24 2.35
CA SER A 163 8.09 -3.29 2.52
C SER A 163 8.86 -3.54 1.22
N HIS A 164 8.16 -3.55 0.09
CA HIS A 164 8.76 -3.77 -1.22
C HIS A 164 9.76 -2.65 -1.59
N VAL A 165 9.41 -1.38 -1.37
CA VAL A 165 10.33 -0.26 -1.59
C VAL A 165 11.50 -0.33 -0.63
N THR A 166 11.28 -0.68 0.64
CA THR A 166 12.34 -0.84 1.63
C THR A 166 13.36 -1.88 1.17
N LEU A 167 12.88 -3.05 0.72
CA LEU A 167 13.75 -4.11 0.22
C LEU A 167 14.52 -3.67 -1.03
N ALA A 168 13.87 -3.01 -1.98
CA ALA A 168 14.50 -2.50 -3.20
C ALA A 168 15.63 -1.49 -2.90
N LEU A 169 15.46 -0.65 -1.87
CA LEU A 169 16.48 0.33 -1.46
C LEU A 169 17.65 -0.30 -0.71
N LEU A 170 17.39 -1.33 0.09
CA LEU A 170 18.42 -1.99 0.91
C LEU A 170 19.16 -3.09 0.15
N ALA A 171 18.50 -3.77 -0.78
CA ALA A 171 19.05 -4.90 -1.53
C ALA A 171 18.69 -4.80 -3.02
N PRO A 172 19.22 -3.80 -3.75
CA PRO A 172 18.84 -3.54 -5.14
C PRO A 172 19.23 -4.67 -6.11
N THR A 173 20.15 -5.54 -5.73
CA THR A 173 20.59 -6.71 -6.50
C THR A 173 20.01 -8.03 -5.97
N ALA A 174 18.94 -7.95 -5.16
CA ALA A 174 18.30 -9.16 -4.67
C ALA A 174 17.73 -10.00 -5.81
N PRO A 175 17.85 -11.35 -5.72
CA PRO A 175 17.40 -12.25 -6.80
C PRO A 175 15.91 -12.09 -7.14
N GLU A 176 15.56 -12.26 -8.40
CA GLU A 176 14.18 -12.16 -8.93
C GLU A 176 13.19 -13.10 -8.23
N ILE A 177 13.67 -14.23 -7.73
CA ILE A 177 12.83 -15.19 -7.00
C ILE A 177 12.16 -14.57 -5.77
N ILE A 178 12.80 -13.56 -5.15
CA ILE A 178 12.24 -12.83 -4.02
C ILE A 178 11.04 -12.00 -4.46
N GLU A 179 11.16 -11.30 -5.61
CA GLU A 179 10.04 -10.54 -6.18
C GLU A 179 8.87 -11.44 -6.55
N ILE A 180 9.13 -12.59 -7.18
CA ILE A 180 8.09 -13.57 -7.51
C ILE A 180 7.37 -14.03 -6.23
N GLY A 181 8.12 -14.26 -5.15
CA GLY A 181 7.55 -14.61 -3.85
C GLY A 181 6.65 -13.51 -3.31
N ILE A 182 7.12 -12.26 -3.28
CA ILE A 182 6.35 -11.09 -2.80
C ILE A 182 5.09 -10.89 -3.64
N ALA A 183 5.21 -10.93 -4.98
CA ALA A 183 4.09 -10.75 -5.89
C ALA A 183 3.03 -11.86 -5.73
N THR A 184 3.47 -13.09 -5.55
CA THR A 184 2.60 -14.26 -5.35
C THR A 184 1.86 -14.16 -4.04
N ASP A 185 2.56 -13.84 -2.94
CA ASP A 185 1.97 -13.65 -1.61
C ASP A 185 0.92 -12.54 -1.61
N ALA A 186 1.25 -11.39 -2.19
CA ALA A 186 0.32 -10.27 -2.32
C ALA A 186 -0.97 -10.65 -3.08
N ILE A 187 -0.86 -11.37 -4.20
CA ILE A 187 -2.01 -11.79 -5.00
C ILE A 187 -2.88 -12.75 -4.19
N PHE A 188 -2.29 -13.78 -3.57
CA PHE A 188 -3.04 -14.75 -2.78
C PHE A 188 -3.72 -14.10 -1.58
N ALA A 189 -3.03 -13.22 -0.84
CA ALA A 189 -3.61 -12.50 0.27
C ALA A 189 -4.82 -11.65 -0.16
N VAL A 190 -4.71 -10.89 -1.26
CA VAL A 190 -5.83 -10.07 -1.78
C VAL A 190 -7.00 -10.94 -2.24
N ILE A 191 -6.74 -12.09 -2.89
CA ILE A 191 -7.79 -13.02 -3.30
C ILE A 191 -8.52 -13.55 -2.06
N ILE A 192 -7.79 -14.07 -1.07
CA ILE A 192 -8.37 -14.64 0.16
C ILE A 192 -9.18 -13.59 0.90
N MET A 193 -8.60 -12.40 1.15
CA MET A 193 -9.29 -11.31 1.82
C MET A 193 -10.55 -10.88 1.05
N SER A 194 -10.49 -10.81 -0.28
CA SER A 194 -11.64 -10.45 -1.11
C SER A 194 -12.76 -11.50 -1.03
N ILE A 195 -12.42 -12.79 -0.93
CA ILE A 195 -13.39 -13.88 -0.73
C ILE A 195 -14.02 -13.74 0.66
N VAL A 196 -13.21 -13.53 1.70
CA VAL A 196 -13.69 -13.37 3.08
C VAL A 196 -14.63 -12.17 3.20
N VAL A 197 -14.23 -11.00 2.70
CA VAL A 197 -15.07 -9.79 2.71
C VAL A 197 -16.40 -10.03 2.00
N ARG A 198 -16.38 -10.74 0.88
CA ARG A 198 -17.61 -11.07 0.15
C ARG A 198 -18.51 -12.02 0.95
N ARG A 199 -17.95 -13.03 1.61
CA ARG A 199 -18.71 -13.92 2.49
C ARG A 199 -19.37 -13.15 3.63
N ILE A 200 -18.60 -12.27 4.29
CA ILE A 200 -19.14 -11.41 5.35
C ILE A 200 -20.30 -10.55 4.82
N TRP A 201 -20.14 -9.97 3.62
CA TRP A 201 -21.22 -9.19 3.02
C TRP A 201 -22.48 -10.02 2.72
N ASP A 202 -22.29 -11.23 2.16
CA ASP A 202 -23.41 -12.13 1.84
C ASP A 202 -24.19 -12.54 3.10
N ASP A 203 -23.49 -12.70 4.26
CA ASP A 203 -24.09 -13.14 5.52
C ASP A 203 -24.68 -11.97 6.36
N SER A 204 -23.98 -10.83 6.45
CA SER A 204 -24.32 -9.73 7.35
C SER A 204 -24.85 -8.47 6.67
N HIS A 205 -24.69 -8.34 5.35
CA HIS A 205 -24.94 -7.12 4.58
C HIS A 205 -24.26 -5.88 5.15
N SER A 206 -23.18 -6.06 5.93
CA SER A 206 -22.35 -5.00 6.50
C SER A 206 -20.88 -5.20 6.14
N LEU A 207 -20.18 -4.07 5.95
CA LEU A 207 -18.71 -4.03 5.82
C LEU A 207 -18.06 -3.40 7.05
N ASP A 208 -18.82 -3.10 8.11
CA ASP A 208 -18.30 -2.52 9.34
C ASP A 208 -17.73 -3.61 10.25
N ALA A 209 -16.44 -3.56 10.54
CA ALA A 209 -15.77 -4.52 11.40
C ALA A 209 -16.38 -4.60 12.82
N ARG A 210 -17.06 -3.56 13.29
CA ARG A 210 -17.73 -3.58 14.61
C ARG A 210 -18.97 -4.43 14.62
N ASP A 211 -19.71 -4.45 13.50
CA ASP A 211 -20.93 -5.27 13.42
C ASP A 211 -20.57 -6.77 13.52
N LEU A 212 -19.33 -7.15 13.15
CA LEU A 212 -18.83 -8.52 13.28
C LEU A 212 -18.52 -8.93 14.73
N SER A 213 -18.23 -7.97 15.61
CA SER A 213 -17.96 -8.26 17.02
C SER A 213 -19.24 -8.59 17.83
N GLU A 214 -20.42 -8.30 17.25
CA GLU A 214 -21.72 -8.60 17.84
C GLU A 214 -22.25 -9.99 17.47
N LEU A 215 -21.58 -10.69 16.55
CA LEU A 215 -21.87 -12.09 16.24
C LEU A 215 -21.44 -12.97 17.42
N ARG A 216 -22.29 -13.03 18.44
CA ARG A 216 -22.17 -14.00 19.54
C ARG A 216 -22.74 -15.31 19.04
N GLY A 217 -21.86 -16.32 18.93
CA GLY A 217 -22.26 -17.70 18.73
C GLY A 217 -23.05 -18.23 19.93
#